data_59acd5ba6c8e5df9969b9a8c30babf24
#
_entry.id   59acd5ba6c8e5df9969b9a8c30babf24
#
_cell.length_a   1.000
_cell.length_b   1.000
_cell.length_c   1.000
_cell.angle_alpha   90.00
_cell.angle_beta   90.00
_cell.angle_gamma   90.00
#
_symmetry.space_group_name_H-M   'P 1'
#
loop_
_entity.id
_entity.type
_entity.pdbx_description
1 polymer ?
#
loop_
_entity_poly.entity_id
_entity_poly.type
_entity_poly.pdbx_seq_one_letter_code
_entity_poly.pdbx_strand_id
1 'polypeptide(L)'
;FIGKKIFRKFLNISFSKFNKYTNAEVQTLLNFESERFSSCVSSVIKINEGLISIIILFISLSFVNLSYIIYFILLGIVFYFSYRLIKPIILENDKILRESNIKMVDTVNETVANIKLIKIQKIFSFFFDKFVLEGIKFSKSRSIHQFMPIFTKNIIEFILFSIFILFIALYLNSSESNIQELLPVITFFLVLAYRLVPSFQTIYTAVVSLYSSKSAIISISDS
;
A
#
# COMPACT_ATOMS: atom_id res chain seq x y z
N PHE A 1 5.24 -21.71 -0.70
CA PHE A 1 6.62 -21.23 -0.75
C PHE A 1 6.96 -20.82 -2.19
N ILE A 2 6.72 -19.54 -2.50
CA ILE A 2 6.72 -19.00 -3.89
C ILE A 2 8.14 -18.95 -4.44
N GLY A 3 9.13 -18.50 -3.64
CA GLY A 3 10.53 -18.46 -4.04
C GLY A 3 11.04 -19.82 -4.56
N LYS A 4 10.58 -20.95 -3.97
CA LYS A 4 10.91 -22.30 -4.47
C LYS A 4 10.40 -22.55 -5.89
N LYS A 5 9.18 -22.07 -6.21
CA LYS A 5 8.60 -22.23 -7.57
C LYS A 5 9.34 -21.35 -8.58
N ILE A 6 9.64 -20.11 -8.22
CA ILE A 6 10.40 -19.18 -9.06
C ILE A 6 11.81 -19.74 -9.32
N PHE A 7 12.50 -20.17 -8.28
CA PHE A 7 13.84 -20.75 -8.41
C PHE A 7 13.85 -22.00 -9.29
N ARG A 8 12.87 -22.91 -9.11
CA ARG A 8 12.73 -24.09 -9.98
C ARG A 8 12.48 -23.70 -11.44
N LYS A 9 11.67 -22.65 -11.67
CA LYS A 9 11.41 -22.14 -13.02
C LYS A 9 12.69 -21.59 -13.65
N PHE A 10 13.49 -20.83 -12.90
CA PHE A 10 14.81 -20.34 -13.36
C PHE A 10 15.78 -21.47 -13.72
N LEU A 11 15.82 -22.53 -12.93
CA LEU A 11 16.67 -23.69 -13.24
C LEU A 11 16.25 -24.43 -14.50
N ASN A 12 14.98 -24.37 -14.87
CA ASN A 12 14.43 -25.05 -16.05
C ASN A 12 14.32 -24.16 -17.30
N ILE A 13 14.67 -22.88 -17.19
CA ILE A 13 14.68 -21.95 -18.33
C ILE A 13 15.83 -22.30 -19.29
N SER A 14 15.60 -22.14 -20.60
CA SER A 14 16.65 -22.32 -21.61
C SER A 14 17.76 -21.29 -21.43
N PHE A 15 19.01 -21.69 -21.67
CA PHE A 15 20.21 -20.84 -21.51
C PHE A 15 20.10 -19.52 -22.28
N SER A 16 19.50 -19.54 -23.48
CA SER A 16 19.27 -18.35 -24.31
C SER A 16 18.34 -17.31 -23.64
N LYS A 17 17.37 -17.77 -22.85
CA LYS A 17 16.48 -16.87 -22.08
C LYS A 17 17.14 -16.42 -20.78
N PHE A 18 17.93 -17.29 -20.14
CA PHE A 18 18.65 -16.97 -18.91
C PHE A 18 19.65 -15.82 -19.12
N ASN A 19 20.38 -15.82 -20.27
CA ASN A 19 21.34 -14.76 -20.59
C ASN A 19 20.73 -13.36 -20.75
N LYS A 20 19.42 -13.23 -20.80
CA LYS A 20 18.74 -11.92 -20.82
C LYS A 20 18.61 -11.29 -19.44
N TYR A 21 18.82 -12.06 -18.37
CA TYR A 21 18.72 -11.58 -17.01
C TYR A 21 20.11 -11.32 -16.42
N THR A 22 20.24 -10.18 -15.76
CA THR A 22 21.42 -9.89 -14.93
C THR A 22 21.33 -10.65 -13.59
N ASN A 23 22.47 -10.89 -12.95
CA ASN A 23 22.51 -11.50 -11.62
C ASN A 23 21.68 -10.70 -10.59
N ALA A 24 21.71 -9.36 -10.71
CA ALA A 24 20.93 -8.47 -9.85
C ALA A 24 19.43 -8.63 -10.06
N GLU A 25 18.96 -8.79 -11.29
CA GLU A 25 17.55 -9.05 -11.60
C GLU A 25 17.09 -10.39 -11.05
N VAL A 26 17.89 -11.44 -11.20
CA VAL A 26 17.56 -12.77 -10.63
C VAL A 26 17.45 -12.70 -9.09
N GLN A 27 18.40 -12.06 -8.41
CA GLN A 27 18.37 -11.86 -6.97
C GLN A 27 17.16 -11.04 -6.53
N THR A 28 16.84 -9.97 -7.26
CA THR A 28 15.68 -9.13 -6.99
C THR A 28 14.38 -9.91 -7.17
N LEU A 29 14.26 -10.73 -8.21
CA LEU A 29 13.10 -11.59 -8.45
C LEU A 29 12.91 -12.62 -7.33
N LEU A 30 13.98 -13.26 -6.88
CA LEU A 30 13.90 -14.31 -5.86
C LEU A 30 13.57 -13.77 -4.47
N ASN A 31 14.10 -12.62 -4.10
CA ASN A 31 13.93 -12.06 -2.77
C ASN A 31 12.82 -10.99 -2.75
N PHE A 32 13.07 -9.87 -3.40
CA PHE A 32 12.21 -8.69 -3.32
C PHE A 32 10.84 -8.90 -3.99
N GLU A 33 10.81 -9.45 -5.20
CA GLU A 33 9.54 -9.66 -5.92
C GLU A 33 8.74 -10.83 -5.35
N SER A 34 9.39 -11.86 -4.80
CA SER A 34 8.70 -12.96 -4.13
C SER A 34 8.02 -12.52 -2.83
N GLU A 35 8.64 -11.60 -2.07
CA GLU A 35 8.04 -10.98 -0.89
C GLU A 35 6.83 -10.12 -1.27
N ARG A 36 6.96 -9.33 -2.33
CA ARG A 36 5.86 -8.50 -2.86
C ARG A 36 4.69 -9.35 -3.36
N PHE A 37 4.96 -10.49 -3.99
CA PHE A 37 3.90 -11.42 -4.36
C PHE A 37 3.20 -12.02 -3.13
N SER A 38 3.93 -12.34 -2.08
CA SER A 38 3.34 -12.79 -0.81
C SER A 38 2.45 -11.71 -0.19
N SER A 39 2.89 -10.45 -0.24
CA SER A 39 2.07 -9.29 0.14
C SER A 39 0.79 -9.18 -0.68
N CYS A 40 0.85 -9.47 -1.99
CA CYS A 40 -0.31 -9.48 -2.86
C CYS A 40 -1.37 -10.50 -2.39
N VAL A 41 -0.95 -11.73 -2.10
CA VAL A 41 -1.85 -12.76 -1.58
C VAL A 41 -2.48 -12.34 -0.24
N SER A 42 -1.67 -11.80 0.67
CA SER A 42 -2.15 -11.25 1.94
C SER A 42 -3.17 -10.12 1.73
N SER A 43 -2.96 -9.29 0.71
CA SER A 43 -3.86 -8.17 0.38
C SER A 43 -5.22 -8.66 -0.11
N VAL A 44 -5.28 -9.74 -0.89
CA VAL A 44 -6.57 -10.34 -1.31
C VAL A 44 -7.36 -10.82 -0.09
N ILE A 45 -6.70 -11.46 0.87
CA ILE A 45 -7.34 -11.89 2.12
C ILE A 45 -7.89 -10.69 2.90
N LYS A 46 -7.10 -9.63 3.04
CA LYS A 46 -7.52 -8.40 3.73
C LYS A 46 -8.69 -7.69 3.04
N ILE A 47 -8.76 -7.71 1.71
CA ILE A 47 -9.92 -7.16 1.00
C ILE A 47 -11.17 -7.93 1.35
N ASN A 48 -11.13 -9.27 1.34
CA ASN A 48 -12.26 -10.09 1.72
C ASN A 48 -12.69 -9.85 3.17
N GLU A 49 -11.73 -9.76 4.12
CA GLU A 49 -12.00 -9.42 5.51
C GLU A 49 -12.69 -8.06 5.65
N GLY A 50 -12.16 -7.03 4.97
CA GLY A 50 -12.75 -5.70 4.98
C GLY A 50 -14.14 -5.65 4.36
N LEU A 51 -14.38 -6.35 3.25
CA LEU A 51 -15.68 -6.43 2.60
C LEU A 51 -16.72 -7.12 3.49
N ILE A 52 -16.36 -8.25 4.11
CA ILE A 52 -17.24 -8.95 5.05
C ILE A 52 -17.61 -8.03 6.22
N SER A 53 -16.63 -7.32 6.79
CA SER A 53 -16.88 -6.36 7.88
C SER A 53 -17.84 -5.24 7.45
N ILE A 54 -17.67 -4.69 6.26
CA ILE A 54 -18.54 -3.65 5.70
C ILE A 54 -19.95 -4.19 5.46
N ILE A 55 -20.11 -5.39 4.92
CA ILE A 55 -21.42 -6.01 4.68
C ILE A 55 -22.16 -6.24 6.01
N ILE A 56 -21.49 -6.76 7.03
CA ILE A 56 -22.08 -6.99 8.34
C ILE A 56 -22.55 -5.66 8.94
N LEU A 57 -21.72 -4.61 8.85
CA LEU A 57 -22.10 -3.29 9.35
C LEU A 57 -23.27 -2.69 8.56
N PHE A 58 -23.29 -2.84 7.23
CA PHE A 58 -24.40 -2.38 6.40
C PHE A 58 -25.73 -3.05 6.78
N ILE A 59 -25.71 -4.37 6.96
CA ILE A 59 -26.88 -5.12 7.41
C ILE A 59 -27.33 -4.64 8.80
N SER A 60 -26.39 -4.51 9.74
CA SER A 60 -26.70 -4.04 11.09
C SER A 60 -27.33 -2.64 11.10
N LEU A 61 -26.84 -1.74 10.24
CA LEU A 61 -27.38 -0.40 10.07
C LEU A 61 -28.79 -0.37 9.51
N SER A 62 -29.07 -1.25 8.55
CA SER A 62 -30.40 -1.35 7.93
C SER A 62 -31.50 -1.71 8.93
N PHE A 63 -31.15 -2.44 10.00
CA PHE A 63 -32.08 -2.77 11.09
C PHE A 63 -32.36 -1.59 12.04
N VAL A 64 -31.45 -0.62 12.13
CA VAL A 64 -31.63 0.53 13.04
C VAL A 64 -32.40 1.64 12.34
N ASN A 65 -31.94 2.15 11.23
CA ASN A 65 -32.65 3.18 10.43
C ASN A 65 -32.08 3.28 9.03
N LEU A 66 -32.93 3.23 8.01
CA LEU A 66 -32.55 3.31 6.61
C LEU A 66 -31.85 4.64 6.25
N SER A 67 -32.17 5.72 6.95
CA SER A 67 -31.54 7.04 6.71
C SER A 67 -30.04 7.04 6.93
N TYR A 68 -29.51 6.15 7.77
CA TYR A 68 -28.08 6.06 8.03
C TYR A 68 -27.27 5.47 6.87
N ILE A 69 -27.92 4.80 5.92
CA ILE A 69 -27.30 4.28 4.71
C ILE A 69 -26.71 5.40 3.85
N ILE A 70 -27.35 6.58 3.84
CA ILE A 70 -26.87 7.74 3.08
C ILE A 70 -25.47 8.16 3.57
N TYR A 71 -25.24 8.22 4.87
CA TYR A 71 -23.94 8.55 5.45
C TYR A 71 -22.86 7.52 5.11
N PHE A 72 -23.27 6.24 5.08
CA PHE A 72 -22.38 5.15 4.67
C PHE A 72 -21.94 5.27 3.21
N ILE A 73 -22.84 5.58 2.29
CA ILE A 73 -22.54 5.80 0.88
C ILE A 73 -21.62 7.00 0.70
N LEU A 74 -21.90 8.11 1.40
CA LEU A 74 -21.08 9.31 1.36
C LEU A 74 -19.63 9.02 1.80
N LEU A 75 -19.46 8.23 2.85
CA LEU A 75 -18.15 7.80 3.33
C LEU A 75 -17.41 6.95 2.28
N GLY A 76 -18.10 6.03 1.63
CA GLY A 76 -17.55 5.23 0.52
C GLY A 76 -17.07 6.11 -0.65
N ILE A 77 -17.80 7.15 -0.98
CA ILE A 77 -17.43 8.13 -2.02
C ILE A 77 -16.14 8.87 -1.63
N VAL A 78 -16.00 9.33 -0.38
CA VAL A 78 -14.80 10.00 0.12
C VAL A 78 -13.58 9.07 -0.01
N PHE A 79 -13.71 7.80 0.38
CA PHE A 79 -12.64 6.81 0.21
C PHE A 79 -12.28 6.57 -1.24
N TYR A 80 -13.26 6.47 -2.14
CA TYR A 80 -13.03 6.28 -3.57
C TYR A 80 -12.25 7.46 -4.18
N PHE A 81 -12.64 8.69 -3.87
CA PHE A 81 -11.93 9.89 -4.35
C PHE A 81 -10.50 9.96 -3.82
N SER A 82 -10.30 9.70 -2.53
CA SER A 82 -8.97 9.65 -1.90
C SER A 82 -8.06 8.62 -2.59
N TYR A 83 -8.60 7.43 -2.88
CA TYR A 83 -7.88 6.40 -3.61
C TYR A 83 -7.49 6.86 -5.03
N ARG A 84 -8.40 7.48 -5.77
CA ARG A 84 -8.15 7.96 -7.14
C ARG A 84 -7.02 8.99 -7.21
N LEU A 85 -6.93 9.88 -6.22
CA LEU A 85 -5.89 10.91 -6.14
C LEU A 85 -4.50 10.32 -5.84
N ILE A 86 -4.41 9.29 -5.01
CA ILE A 86 -3.14 8.76 -4.51
C ILE A 86 -2.58 7.65 -5.39
N LYS A 87 -3.44 6.93 -6.10
CA LYS A 87 -3.05 5.83 -7.00
C LYS A 87 -1.88 6.16 -7.94
N PRO A 88 -1.87 7.28 -8.71
CA PRO A 88 -0.77 7.58 -9.62
C PRO A 88 0.56 7.78 -8.90
N ILE A 89 0.55 8.44 -7.74
CA ILE A 89 1.75 8.68 -6.92
C ILE A 89 2.38 7.35 -6.48
N ILE A 90 1.55 6.40 -6.07
CA ILE A 90 2.03 5.09 -5.63
C ILE A 90 2.62 4.29 -6.79
N LEU A 91 1.96 4.28 -7.95
CA LEU A 91 2.44 3.54 -9.12
C LEU A 91 3.78 4.07 -9.65
N GLU A 92 3.96 5.39 -9.67
CA GLU A 92 5.22 6.02 -10.08
C GLU A 92 6.35 5.69 -9.09
N ASN A 93 6.09 5.85 -7.79
CA ASN A 93 7.08 5.54 -6.77
C ASN A 93 7.43 4.04 -6.72
N ASP A 94 6.48 3.16 -7.03
CA ASP A 94 6.73 1.72 -7.11
C ASP A 94 7.74 1.37 -8.21
N LYS A 95 7.62 2.01 -9.37
CA LYS A 95 8.59 1.84 -10.47
C LYS A 95 9.98 2.29 -10.04
N ILE A 96 10.11 3.47 -9.44
CA ILE A 96 11.39 3.99 -8.94
C ILE A 96 11.98 3.05 -7.89
N LEU A 97 11.16 2.57 -6.97
CA LEU A 97 11.56 1.64 -5.91
C LEU A 97 12.20 0.37 -6.49
N ARG A 98 11.58 -0.22 -7.50
CA ARG A 98 12.07 -1.43 -8.17
C ARG A 98 13.38 -1.17 -8.92
N GLU A 99 13.42 -0.12 -9.74
CA GLU A 99 14.60 0.22 -10.54
C GLU A 99 15.81 0.54 -9.65
N SER A 100 15.61 1.31 -8.60
CA SER A 100 16.68 1.65 -7.65
C SER A 100 17.17 0.41 -6.88
N ASN A 101 16.27 -0.51 -6.53
CA ASN A 101 16.67 -1.76 -5.87
C ASN A 101 17.57 -2.62 -6.79
N ILE A 102 17.19 -2.78 -8.06
CA ILE A 102 18.00 -3.52 -9.04
C ILE A 102 19.39 -2.89 -9.16
N LYS A 103 19.46 -1.56 -9.34
CA LYS A 103 20.73 -0.84 -9.47
C LYS A 103 21.62 -0.92 -8.23
N MET A 104 21.02 -0.90 -7.03
CA MET A 104 21.76 -1.10 -5.77
C MET A 104 22.38 -2.49 -5.72
N VAL A 105 21.59 -3.53 -5.99
CA VAL A 105 22.06 -4.92 -5.99
C VAL A 105 23.15 -5.12 -7.05
N ASP A 106 22.97 -4.54 -8.23
CA ASP A 106 23.96 -4.59 -9.32
C ASP A 106 25.27 -3.93 -8.90
N THR A 107 25.22 -2.74 -8.32
CA THR A 107 26.39 -2.03 -7.80
C THR A 107 27.14 -2.86 -6.74
N VAL A 108 26.41 -3.53 -5.84
CA VAL A 108 27.03 -4.42 -4.85
C VAL A 108 27.69 -5.60 -5.52
N ASN A 109 27.05 -6.25 -6.50
CA ASN A 109 27.62 -7.38 -7.23
C ASN A 109 28.88 -6.98 -8.01
N GLU A 110 28.85 -5.84 -8.70
CA GLU A 110 30.03 -5.28 -9.39
C GLU A 110 31.17 -5.02 -8.40
N THR A 111 30.86 -4.42 -7.24
CA THR A 111 31.85 -4.09 -6.21
C THR A 111 32.50 -5.36 -5.66
N VAL A 112 31.70 -6.37 -5.31
CA VAL A 112 32.20 -7.63 -4.77
C VAL A 112 33.06 -8.38 -5.78
N ALA A 113 32.60 -8.45 -7.04
CA ALA A 113 33.34 -9.13 -8.12
C ALA A 113 34.69 -8.47 -8.41
N ASN A 114 34.77 -7.15 -8.27
CA ASN A 114 35.98 -6.38 -8.63
C ASN A 114 36.71 -5.80 -7.42
N ILE A 115 36.47 -6.29 -6.20
CA ILE A 115 36.97 -5.69 -4.96
C ILE A 115 38.49 -5.51 -4.91
N LYS A 116 39.25 -6.44 -5.49
CA LYS A 116 40.72 -6.36 -5.58
C LYS A 116 41.16 -5.18 -6.46
N LEU A 117 40.54 -5.04 -7.62
CA LEU A 117 40.83 -3.98 -8.58
C LEU A 117 40.48 -2.59 -7.99
N ILE A 118 39.30 -2.50 -7.38
CA ILE A 118 38.79 -1.28 -6.72
C ILE A 118 39.77 -0.80 -5.63
N LYS A 119 40.30 -1.75 -4.82
CA LYS A 119 41.27 -1.44 -3.76
C LYS A 119 42.62 -1.00 -4.32
N ILE A 120 43.10 -1.64 -5.39
CA ILE A 120 44.38 -1.29 -6.04
C ILE A 120 44.31 0.08 -6.69
N GLN A 121 43.21 0.36 -7.40
CA GLN A 121 43.03 1.61 -8.15
C GLN A 121 42.47 2.75 -7.25
N LYS A 122 42.10 2.45 -5.98
CA LYS A 122 41.55 3.42 -5.01
C LYS A 122 40.28 4.13 -5.53
N ILE A 123 39.48 3.47 -6.36
CA ILE A 123 38.23 4.01 -6.96
C ILE A 123 36.98 3.69 -6.12
N PHE A 124 37.13 3.45 -4.83
CA PHE A 124 36.02 3.11 -3.93
C PHE A 124 34.95 4.21 -3.84
N SER A 125 35.32 5.49 -3.94
CA SER A 125 34.38 6.61 -3.88
C SER A 125 33.35 6.53 -5.01
N PHE A 126 33.74 6.17 -6.22
CA PHE A 126 32.81 6.02 -7.35
C PHE A 126 31.70 4.99 -7.07
N PHE A 127 32.07 3.82 -6.57
CA PHE A 127 31.08 2.77 -6.25
C PHE A 127 30.23 3.15 -5.03
N PHE A 128 30.83 3.79 -4.05
CA PHE A 128 30.12 4.29 -2.89
C PHE A 128 29.08 5.35 -3.27
N ASP A 129 29.44 6.34 -4.07
CA ASP A 129 28.54 7.41 -4.50
C ASP A 129 27.40 6.85 -5.37
N LYS A 130 27.71 5.90 -6.28
CA LYS A 130 26.72 5.18 -7.10
C LYS A 130 25.71 4.44 -6.22
N PHE A 131 26.16 3.73 -5.19
CA PHE A 131 25.32 3.02 -4.24
C PHE A 131 24.45 3.97 -3.41
N VAL A 132 25.03 5.04 -2.86
CA VAL A 132 24.33 6.04 -2.04
C VAL A 132 23.25 6.76 -2.84
N LEU A 133 23.54 7.14 -4.09
CA LEU A 133 22.57 7.82 -4.95
C LEU A 133 21.31 6.97 -5.19
N GLU A 134 21.49 5.70 -5.53
CA GLU A 134 20.35 4.79 -5.73
C GLU A 134 19.70 4.41 -4.39
N GLY A 135 20.47 4.31 -3.30
CA GLY A 135 19.97 4.08 -1.95
C GLY A 135 19.05 5.19 -1.44
N ILE A 136 19.39 6.45 -1.73
CA ILE A 136 18.53 7.60 -1.40
C ILE A 136 17.21 7.53 -2.17
N LYS A 137 17.24 7.23 -3.48
CA LYS A 137 16.02 7.06 -4.29
C LYS A 137 15.16 5.94 -3.77
N PHE A 138 15.75 4.78 -3.49
CA PHE A 138 15.08 3.63 -2.91
C PHE A 138 14.40 3.97 -1.57
N SER A 139 15.15 4.55 -0.64
CA SER A 139 14.65 4.91 0.69
C SER A 139 13.52 5.92 0.61
N LYS A 140 13.65 6.96 -0.23
CA LYS A 140 12.61 7.97 -0.45
C LYS A 140 11.33 7.34 -1.00
N SER A 141 11.44 6.53 -2.05
CA SER A 141 10.27 5.87 -2.66
C SER A 141 9.61 4.88 -1.70
N ARG A 142 10.40 4.14 -0.93
CA ARG A 142 9.90 3.24 0.12
C ARG A 142 9.17 3.99 1.22
N SER A 143 9.70 5.12 1.67
CA SER A 143 9.07 5.97 2.69
C SER A 143 7.73 6.53 2.19
N ILE A 144 7.67 7.04 0.95
CA ILE A 144 6.42 7.50 0.35
C ILE A 144 5.41 6.38 0.29
N HIS A 145 5.80 5.19 -0.15
CA HIS A 145 4.94 4.03 -0.24
C HIS A 145 4.34 3.60 1.11
N GLN A 146 5.12 3.70 2.19
CA GLN A 146 4.67 3.39 3.55
C GLN A 146 3.84 4.52 4.17
N PHE A 147 4.19 5.77 3.89
CA PHE A 147 3.55 6.95 4.47
C PHE A 147 2.17 7.24 3.85
N MET A 148 2.03 7.09 2.54
CA MET A 148 0.79 7.45 1.83
C MET A 148 -0.49 6.79 2.38
N PRO A 149 -0.53 5.50 2.70
CA PRO A 149 -1.72 4.89 3.30
C PRO A 149 -2.07 5.47 4.68
N ILE A 150 -1.06 5.77 5.49
CA ILE A 150 -1.24 6.34 6.85
C ILE A 150 -1.74 7.78 6.74
N PHE A 151 -1.14 8.56 5.86
CA PHE A 151 -1.53 9.95 5.61
C PHE A 151 -2.99 10.06 5.15
N THR A 152 -3.38 9.21 4.20
CA THR A 152 -4.75 9.16 3.70
C THR A 152 -5.75 8.82 4.80
N LYS A 153 -5.42 7.84 5.65
CA LYS A 153 -6.24 7.49 6.81
C LYS A 153 -6.48 8.71 7.69
N ASN A 154 -5.41 9.39 8.10
CA ASN A 154 -5.51 10.51 9.03
C ASN A 154 -6.31 11.68 8.45
N ILE A 155 -6.19 11.95 7.15
CA ILE A 155 -7.02 12.97 6.47
C ILE A 155 -8.50 12.57 6.52
N ILE A 156 -8.82 11.34 6.21
CA ILE A 156 -10.21 10.86 6.21
C ILE A 156 -10.80 10.92 7.62
N GLU A 157 -10.05 10.48 8.62
CA GLU A 157 -10.47 10.59 10.02
C GLU A 157 -10.73 12.06 10.41
N PHE A 158 -9.81 12.97 10.05
CA PHE A 158 -9.98 14.39 10.33
C PHE A 158 -11.25 14.97 9.68
N ILE A 159 -11.49 14.64 8.41
CA ILE A 159 -12.69 15.10 7.69
C ILE A 159 -13.95 14.56 8.36
N LEU A 160 -13.99 13.27 8.74
CA LEU A 160 -15.13 12.65 9.40
C LEU A 160 -15.43 13.29 10.76
N PHE A 161 -14.40 13.49 11.58
CA PHE A 161 -14.57 14.16 12.87
C PHE A 161 -15.01 15.61 12.71
N SER A 162 -14.48 16.34 11.72
CA SER A 162 -14.90 17.72 11.43
C SER A 162 -16.37 17.81 11.03
N ILE A 163 -16.84 16.91 10.16
CA ILE A 163 -18.24 16.83 9.74
C ILE A 163 -19.13 16.49 10.96
N PHE A 164 -18.68 15.58 11.81
CA PHE A 164 -19.41 15.19 13.01
C PHE A 164 -19.55 16.33 14.02
N ILE A 165 -18.47 17.07 14.28
CA ILE A 165 -18.51 18.24 15.17
C ILE A 165 -19.44 19.32 14.60
N LEU A 166 -19.36 19.57 13.28
CA LEU A 166 -20.24 20.51 12.61
C LEU A 166 -21.72 20.10 12.75
N PHE A 167 -22.02 18.82 12.56
CA PHE A 167 -23.37 18.28 12.74
C PHE A 167 -23.91 18.53 14.16
N ILE A 168 -23.11 18.23 15.20
CA ILE A 168 -23.49 18.48 16.59
C ILE A 168 -23.72 19.99 16.82
N ALA A 169 -22.84 20.84 16.31
CA ALA A 169 -22.96 22.30 16.49
C ALA A 169 -24.24 22.85 15.83
N LEU A 170 -24.59 22.39 14.63
CA LEU A 170 -25.82 22.77 13.95
C LEU A 170 -27.08 22.27 14.66
N TYR A 171 -27.04 21.04 15.18
CA TYR A 171 -28.14 20.48 15.93
C TYR A 171 -28.40 21.24 17.24
N LEU A 172 -27.35 21.55 18.00
CA LEU A 172 -27.48 22.31 19.26
C LEU A 172 -27.96 23.76 19.06
N ASN A 173 -27.74 24.33 17.87
CA ASN A 173 -28.22 25.66 17.53
C ASN A 173 -29.67 25.67 17.04
N SER A 174 -30.27 24.51 16.79
CA SER A 174 -31.69 24.42 16.43
C SER A 174 -32.57 24.60 17.65
N SER A 175 -33.75 25.27 17.50
CA SER A 175 -34.67 25.60 18.58
C SER A 175 -35.34 24.38 19.26
N GLU A 176 -35.19 23.20 18.64
CA GLU A 176 -35.77 21.93 19.09
C GLU A 176 -34.73 20.98 19.71
N SER A 177 -33.58 21.49 20.14
CA SER A 177 -32.48 20.65 20.63
C SER A 177 -32.85 19.93 21.94
N ASN A 178 -33.09 18.63 21.81
CA ASN A 178 -33.30 17.74 22.97
C ASN A 178 -32.03 16.85 23.14
N ILE A 179 -31.29 17.08 24.23
CA ILE A 179 -30.05 16.36 24.53
C ILE A 179 -30.27 14.85 24.62
N GLN A 180 -31.46 14.41 25.05
CA GLN A 180 -31.79 12.99 25.16
C GLN A 180 -31.89 12.29 23.81
N GLU A 181 -32.28 13.01 22.75
CA GLU A 181 -32.33 12.49 21.37
C GLU A 181 -30.97 12.51 20.69
N LEU A 182 -30.06 13.38 21.14
CA LEU A 182 -28.70 13.48 20.65
C LEU A 182 -27.79 12.33 21.08
N LEU A 183 -27.98 11.81 22.29
CA LEU A 183 -27.14 10.75 22.86
C LEU A 183 -27.10 9.48 22.03
N PRO A 184 -28.20 8.91 21.52
CA PRO A 184 -28.18 7.76 20.62
C PRO A 184 -27.46 8.04 19.30
N VAL A 185 -27.62 9.25 18.75
CA VAL A 185 -26.98 9.65 17.48
C VAL A 185 -25.45 9.75 17.65
N ILE A 186 -24.99 10.37 18.74
CA ILE A 186 -23.56 10.46 19.07
C ILE A 186 -22.97 9.05 19.24
N THR A 187 -23.60 8.21 20.05
CA THR A 187 -23.15 6.84 20.31
C THR A 187 -23.07 6.04 19.02
N PHE A 188 -24.09 6.15 18.18
CA PHE A 188 -24.12 5.51 16.87
C PHE A 188 -22.99 5.98 15.97
N PHE A 189 -22.73 7.28 15.88
CA PHE A 189 -21.63 7.84 15.07
C PHE A 189 -20.26 7.40 15.57
N LEU A 190 -20.05 7.32 16.87
CA LEU A 190 -18.82 6.81 17.47
C LEU A 190 -18.59 5.33 17.12
N VAL A 191 -19.61 4.49 17.21
CA VAL A 191 -19.53 3.08 16.84
C VAL A 191 -19.23 2.92 15.34
N LEU A 192 -19.90 3.71 14.50
CA LEU A 192 -19.66 3.76 13.06
C LEU A 192 -18.21 4.15 12.75
N ALA A 193 -17.72 5.25 13.32
CA ALA A 193 -16.34 5.71 13.10
C ALA A 193 -15.34 4.65 13.56
N TYR A 194 -15.54 4.07 14.72
CA TYR A 194 -14.65 3.05 15.29
C TYR A 194 -14.58 1.77 14.45
N ARG A 195 -15.68 1.36 13.82
CA ARG A 195 -15.76 0.11 13.04
C ARG A 195 -15.54 0.30 11.54
N LEU A 196 -16.16 1.33 10.94
CA LEU A 196 -16.12 1.56 9.51
C LEU A 196 -14.75 2.05 9.03
N VAL A 197 -14.17 3.02 9.72
CA VAL A 197 -12.88 3.61 9.30
C VAL A 197 -11.78 2.55 9.19
N PRO A 198 -11.55 1.66 10.18
CA PRO A 198 -10.58 0.59 10.05
C PRO A 198 -10.89 -0.40 8.91
N SER A 199 -12.18 -0.73 8.69
CA SER A 199 -12.57 -1.66 7.62
C SER A 199 -12.28 -1.08 6.23
N PHE A 200 -12.63 0.17 5.98
CA PHE A 200 -12.28 0.87 4.75
C PHE A 200 -10.77 1.02 4.58
N GLN A 201 -10.06 1.34 5.66
CA GLN A 201 -8.61 1.44 5.64
C GLN A 201 -7.95 0.11 5.28
N THR A 202 -8.44 -1.01 5.81
CA THR A 202 -7.94 -2.34 5.47
C THR A 202 -8.09 -2.62 3.98
N ILE A 203 -9.26 -2.32 3.40
CA ILE A 203 -9.48 -2.45 1.95
C ILE A 203 -8.55 -1.50 1.18
N TYR A 204 -8.48 -0.24 1.58
CA TYR A 204 -7.65 0.76 0.93
C TYR A 204 -6.17 0.35 0.87
N THR A 205 -5.58 -0.01 2.02
CA THR A 205 -4.18 -0.43 2.10
C THR A 205 -3.93 -1.71 1.30
N ALA A 206 -4.88 -2.64 1.31
CA ALA A 206 -4.79 -3.87 0.55
C ALA A 206 -4.87 -3.63 -0.97
N VAL A 207 -5.76 -2.75 -1.43
CA VAL A 207 -5.86 -2.36 -2.84
C VAL A 207 -4.59 -1.65 -3.29
N VAL A 208 -4.05 -0.73 -2.49
CA VAL A 208 -2.77 -0.07 -2.76
C VAL A 208 -1.64 -1.09 -2.89
N SER A 209 -1.55 -2.05 -1.96
CA SER A 209 -0.55 -3.12 -1.98
C SER A 209 -0.70 -4.04 -3.22
N LEU A 210 -1.92 -4.33 -3.66
CA LEU A 210 -2.16 -5.06 -4.90
C LEU A 210 -1.63 -4.32 -6.13
N TYR A 211 -1.91 -3.03 -6.22
CA TYR A 211 -1.43 -2.22 -7.36
C TYR A 211 0.08 -2.09 -7.36
N SER A 212 0.70 -1.89 -6.20
CA SER A 212 2.16 -1.84 -6.08
C SER A 212 2.82 -3.18 -6.41
N SER A 213 2.14 -4.29 -6.15
CA SER A 213 2.64 -5.65 -6.48
C SER A 213 2.36 -6.07 -7.92
N LYS A 214 1.64 -5.26 -8.72
CA LYS A 214 1.32 -5.58 -10.11
C LYS A 214 2.59 -5.81 -10.95
N SER A 215 3.61 -4.99 -10.78
CA SER A 215 4.89 -5.14 -11.46
C SER A 215 5.59 -6.46 -11.09
N ALA A 216 5.48 -6.88 -9.83
CA ALA A 216 6.00 -8.17 -9.36
C ALA A 216 5.27 -9.35 -10.02
N ILE A 217 3.95 -9.28 -10.15
CA ILE A 217 3.16 -10.33 -10.81
C ILE A 217 3.55 -10.46 -12.27
N ILE A 218 3.68 -9.33 -13.00
CA ILE A 218 4.07 -9.33 -14.41
C ILE A 218 5.48 -9.90 -14.57
N SER A 219 6.45 -9.44 -13.78
CA SER A 219 7.83 -9.91 -13.86
C SER A 219 7.98 -11.41 -13.54
N ILE A 220 7.14 -11.95 -12.66
CA ILE A 220 7.11 -13.39 -12.34
C ILE A 220 6.38 -14.19 -13.43
N SER A 221 5.35 -13.62 -14.10
CA SER A 221 4.64 -14.30 -15.18
C SER A 221 5.48 -14.40 -16.44
N ASP A 222 6.27 -13.36 -16.74
CA ASP A 222 7.09 -13.25 -17.95
C ASP A 222 8.43 -14.01 -17.82
N SER A 223 8.84 -14.33 -16.60
CA SER A 223 10.02 -15.16 -16.30
C SER A 223 9.69 -16.65 -16.29
#